data_35a8566a4c9dd431b1a413adefed6ad4
#
_entry.id   35a8566a4c9dd431b1a413adefed6ad4
#
_cell.length_a   1.000
_cell.length_b   1.000
_cell.length_c   1.000
_cell.angle_alpha   90.00
_cell.angle_beta   90.00
_cell.angle_gamma   90.00
#
_symmetry.space_group_name_H-M   'P 1'
#
loop_
_entity.id
_entity.type
_entity.pdbx_description
1 polymer ?
#
loop_
_entity_poly.entity_id
_entity_poly.type
_entity_poly.pdbx_seq_one_letter_code
_entity_poly.pdbx_strand_id
1 'polypeptide(L)'
;MKTTLAACILAIALVVPAFAQDGAKKGSDADEAFMTGIRKLGVMSGQAFTCSKETEQPQIGQSVIDLATQVSLHFGLQAAFIYSGSFGYGMGHDFDHATCTQAIDDFKALQVKYLGR
;
A
#
# COMPACT_ATOMS: atom_id res chain seq x y z
N MET A 1 -30.03 -17.71 -37.34
CA MET A 1 -28.89 -18.10 -36.50
C MET A 1 -27.81 -17.04 -36.37
N LYS A 2 -27.53 -16.25 -37.35
CA LYS A 2 -26.50 -15.17 -37.29
C LYS A 2 -26.92 -13.99 -36.42
N THR A 3 -28.19 -13.73 -36.26
CA THR A 3 -28.72 -12.59 -35.46
C THR A 3 -28.74 -12.83 -33.95
N THR A 4 -28.84 -14.09 -33.50
CA THR A 4 -28.85 -14.43 -32.08
C THR A 4 -27.48 -14.34 -31.41
N LEU A 5 -26.41 -14.62 -32.14
CA LEU A 5 -25.03 -14.50 -31.61
C LEU A 5 -24.59 -13.04 -31.44
N ALA A 6 -25.03 -12.15 -32.34
CA ALA A 6 -24.73 -10.71 -32.23
C ALA A 6 -25.44 -10.05 -31.03
N ALA A 7 -26.65 -10.49 -30.71
CA ALA A 7 -27.42 -9.98 -29.58
C ALA A 7 -26.82 -10.40 -28.23
N CYS A 8 -26.27 -11.62 -28.11
CA CYS A 8 -25.60 -12.07 -26.90
C CYS A 8 -24.28 -11.33 -26.62
N ILE A 9 -23.51 -11.02 -27.67
CA ILE A 9 -22.24 -10.27 -27.53
C ILE A 9 -22.51 -8.83 -27.12
N LEU A 10 -23.55 -8.20 -27.65
CA LEU A 10 -23.96 -6.86 -27.27
C LEU A 10 -24.46 -6.77 -25.83
N ALA A 11 -25.17 -7.79 -25.33
CA ALA A 11 -25.65 -7.85 -23.95
C ALA A 11 -24.46 -7.96 -22.95
N ILE A 12 -23.46 -8.75 -23.26
CA ILE A 12 -22.26 -8.90 -22.41
C ILE A 12 -21.43 -7.62 -22.40
N ALA A 13 -21.27 -6.95 -23.52
CA ALA A 13 -20.53 -5.70 -23.63
C ALA A 13 -21.20 -4.53 -22.86
N LEU A 14 -22.51 -4.55 -22.68
CA LEU A 14 -23.24 -3.54 -21.93
C LEU A 14 -23.22 -3.77 -20.42
N VAL A 15 -23.13 -5.01 -19.97
CA VAL A 15 -23.15 -5.36 -18.55
C VAL A 15 -21.82 -5.07 -17.86
N VAL A 16 -20.70 -5.36 -18.52
CA VAL A 16 -19.37 -5.19 -17.94
C VAL A 16 -19.02 -3.72 -17.65
N PRO A 17 -19.24 -2.75 -18.55
CA PRO A 17 -18.97 -1.34 -18.24
C PRO A 17 -19.86 -0.76 -17.14
N ALA A 18 -21.12 -1.14 -17.08
CA ALA A 18 -22.06 -0.67 -16.05
C ALA A 18 -21.66 -1.18 -14.66
N PHE A 19 -21.24 -2.43 -14.55
CA PHE A 19 -20.79 -3.02 -13.30
C PHE A 19 -19.48 -2.38 -12.82
N ALA A 20 -18.54 -2.13 -13.71
CA ALA A 20 -17.28 -1.47 -13.40
C ALA A 20 -17.48 -0.01 -12.95
N GLN A 21 -18.43 0.72 -13.57
CA GLN A 21 -18.76 2.09 -13.18
C GLN A 21 -19.43 2.18 -11.80
N ASP A 22 -20.34 1.29 -11.47
CA ASP A 22 -20.99 1.26 -10.17
C ASP A 22 -20.01 0.91 -9.05
N GLY A 23 -19.09 -0.04 -9.27
CA GLY A 23 -18.03 -0.37 -8.35
C GLY A 23 -17.06 0.80 -8.13
N ALA A 24 -16.69 1.53 -9.18
CA ALA A 24 -15.79 2.67 -9.12
C ALA A 24 -16.40 3.86 -8.36
N LYS A 25 -17.72 4.09 -8.45
CA LYS A 25 -18.40 5.20 -7.79
C LYS A 25 -18.63 4.99 -6.29
N LYS A 26 -18.86 3.76 -5.83
CA LYS A 26 -19.20 3.47 -4.44
C LYS A 26 -18.02 3.42 -3.48
N GLY A 27 -16.84 3.09 -3.97
CA GLY A 27 -15.67 2.87 -3.13
C GLY A 27 -14.54 3.89 -3.33
N SER A 28 -14.63 4.78 -4.34
CA SER A 28 -13.47 5.54 -4.81
C SER A 28 -12.85 6.44 -3.75
N ASP A 29 -13.64 7.17 -2.96
CA ASP A 29 -13.11 8.11 -1.95
C ASP A 29 -12.53 7.38 -0.72
N ALA A 30 -13.24 6.37 -0.21
CA ALA A 30 -12.78 5.57 0.92
C ALA A 30 -11.56 4.71 0.55
N ASP A 31 -11.59 4.08 -0.63
CA ASP A 31 -10.49 3.27 -1.14
C ASP A 31 -9.26 4.13 -1.44
N GLU A 32 -9.44 5.32 -2.00
CA GLU A 32 -8.34 6.25 -2.26
C GLU A 32 -7.71 6.74 -0.96
N ALA A 33 -8.49 7.12 0.03
CA ALA A 33 -7.98 7.52 1.34
C ALA A 33 -7.22 6.38 2.03
N PHE A 34 -7.75 5.17 1.95
CA PHE A 34 -7.11 3.96 2.48
C PHE A 34 -5.77 3.68 1.77
N MET A 35 -5.75 3.69 0.44
CA MET A 35 -4.53 3.45 -0.33
C MET A 35 -3.50 4.56 -0.12
N THR A 36 -3.93 5.79 0.09
CA THR A 36 -3.04 6.90 0.48
C THR A 36 -2.39 6.64 1.83
N GLY A 37 -3.13 6.10 2.79
CA GLY A 37 -2.60 5.68 4.09
C GLY A 37 -1.54 4.58 3.96
N ILE A 38 -1.80 3.58 3.14
CA ILE A 38 -0.85 2.48 2.86
C ILE A 38 0.43 3.02 2.19
N ARG A 39 0.31 3.94 1.25
CA ARG A 39 1.48 4.60 0.62
C ARG A 39 2.31 5.37 1.64
N LYS A 40 1.68 6.16 2.49
CA LYS A 40 2.38 6.91 3.55
C LYS A 40 3.12 5.97 4.49
N LEU A 41 2.49 4.88 4.90
CA LEU A 41 3.10 3.87 5.74
C LEU A 41 4.34 3.25 5.06
N GLY A 42 4.23 2.91 3.79
CA GLY A 42 5.35 2.37 3.01
C GLY A 42 6.50 3.35 2.88
N VAL A 43 6.23 4.60 2.50
CA VAL A 43 7.26 5.64 2.37
C VAL A 43 7.96 5.87 3.71
N MET A 44 7.23 5.99 4.79
CA MET A 44 7.77 6.17 6.14
C MET A 44 8.67 4.99 6.55
N SER A 45 8.26 3.76 6.23
CA SER A 45 9.06 2.56 6.49
C SER A 45 10.38 2.57 5.71
N GLY A 46 10.33 2.99 4.44
CA GLY A 46 11.53 3.12 3.60
C GLY A 46 12.49 4.20 4.10
N GLN A 47 11.95 5.33 4.52
CA GLN A 47 12.72 6.42 5.14
C GLN A 47 13.40 5.97 6.43
N ALA A 48 12.66 5.34 7.32
CA ALA A 48 13.20 4.83 8.58
C ALA A 48 14.31 3.81 8.35
N PHE A 49 14.13 2.91 7.39
CA PHE A 49 15.15 1.92 7.04
C PHE A 49 16.43 2.58 6.53
N THR A 50 16.31 3.50 5.57
CA THR A 50 17.47 4.19 4.99
C THR A 50 18.17 5.09 6.00
N CYS A 51 17.40 5.74 6.89
CA CYS A 51 17.93 6.65 7.91
C CYS A 51 18.52 5.93 9.12
N SER A 52 18.24 4.65 9.31
CA SER A 52 18.72 3.91 10.47
C SER A 52 20.20 3.58 10.35
N LYS A 53 20.85 3.44 11.49
CA LYS A 53 22.24 2.97 11.55
C LYS A 53 22.34 1.52 11.10
N GLU A 54 23.47 1.12 10.56
CA GLU A 54 23.70 -0.25 10.10
C GLU A 54 23.38 -1.31 11.16
N THR A 55 23.62 -0.99 12.44
CA THR A 55 23.32 -1.89 13.57
C THR A 55 21.82 -2.07 13.82
N GLU A 56 21.00 -1.09 13.44
CA GLU A 56 19.53 -1.10 13.64
C GLU A 56 18.78 -1.58 12.40
N GLN A 57 19.39 -1.52 11.22
CA GLN A 57 18.75 -1.88 9.95
C GLN A 57 18.15 -3.30 9.93
N PRO A 58 18.81 -4.34 10.47
CA PRO A 58 18.21 -5.67 10.49
C PRO A 58 16.89 -5.75 11.26
N GLN A 59 16.78 -5.05 12.39
CA GLN A 59 15.56 -5.00 13.18
C GLN A 59 14.45 -4.22 12.48
N ILE A 60 14.78 -3.08 11.89
CA ILE A 60 13.84 -2.28 11.12
C ILE A 60 13.38 -3.04 9.88
N GLY A 61 14.30 -3.70 9.18
CA GLY A 61 13.98 -4.54 8.03
C GLY A 61 13.02 -5.67 8.37
N GLN A 62 13.23 -6.35 9.50
CA GLN A 62 12.31 -7.38 9.97
C GLN A 62 10.92 -6.80 10.28
N SER A 63 10.87 -5.66 10.92
CA SER A 63 9.59 -4.97 11.20
C SER A 63 8.87 -4.53 9.94
N VAL A 64 9.60 -4.12 8.90
CA VAL A 64 9.03 -3.81 7.58
C VAL A 64 8.37 -5.05 6.96
N ILE A 65 9.03 -6.19 7.02
CA ILE A 65 8.48 -7.47 6.54
C ILE A 65 7.23 -7.86 7.34
N ASP A 66 7.29 -7.71 8.65
CA ASP A 66 6.16 -8.00 9.53
C ASP A 66 4.96 -7.09 9.24
N LEU A 67 5.20 -5.80 9.02
CA LEU A 67 4.14 -4.85 8.61
C LEU A 67 3.57 -5.20 7.24
N ALA A 68 4.40 -5.54 6.27
CA ALA A 68 3.94 -5.98 4.94
C ALA A 68 3.07 -7.23 5.06
N THR A 69 3.44 -8.17 5.91
CA THR A 69 2.65 -9.38 6.20
C THR A 69 1.30 -9.02 6.80
N GLN A 70 1.26 -8.13 7.80
CA GLN A 70 0.01 -7.67 8.40
C GLN A 70 -0.88 -6.96 7.39
N VAL A 71 -0.31 -6.10 6.56
CA VAL A 71 -1.05 -5.43 5.48
C VAL A 71 -1.64 -6.45 4.51
N SER A 72 -0.87 -7.47 4.12
CA SER A 72 -1.35 -8.54 3.24
C SER A 72 -2.49 -9.34 3.86
N LEU A 73 -2.36 -9.74 5.11
CA LEU A 73 -3.35 -10.55 5.81
C LEU A 73 -4.67 -9.81 6.05
N HIS A 74 -4.61 -8.52 6.39
CA HIS A 74 -5.80 -7.75 6.73
C HIS A 74 -6.43 -7.04 5.54
N PHE A 75 -5.64 -6.67 4.52
CA PHE A 75 -6.10 -5.79 3.44
C PHE A 75 -5.85 -6.37 2.04
N GLY A 76 -5.21 -7.51 1.94
CA GLY A 76 -4.99 -8.22 0.68
C GLY A 76 -3.69 -7.86 -0.03
N LEU A 77 -3.43 -8.58 -1.12
CA LEU A 77 -2.17 -8.49 -1.88
C LEU A 77 -1.97 -7.14 -2.57
N GLN A 78 -3.05 -6.50 -3.01
CA GLN A 78 -2.95 -5.18 -3.65
C GLN A 78 -2.41 -4.13 -2.68
N ALA A 79 -2.92 -4.11 -1.46
CA ALA A 79 -2.43 -3.20 -0.42
C ALA A 79 -0.97 -3.50 -0.05
N ALA A 80 -0.59 -4.77 0.06
CA ALA A 80 0.79 -5.18 0.30
C ALA A 80 1.73 -4.76 -0.83
N PHE A 81 1.28 -4.85 -2.07
CA PHE A 81 2.03 -4.41 -3.24
C PHE A 81 2.26 -2.89 -3.21
N ILE A 82 1.24 -2.12 -2.90
CA ILE A 82 1.33 -0.65 -2.76
C ILE A 82 2.27 -0.27 -1.61
N TYR A 83 2.17 -0.95 -0.47
CA TYR A 83 3.08 -0.77 0.66
C TYR A 83 4.54 -1.00 0.25
N SER A 84 4.83 -2.12 -0.40
CA SER A 84 6.18 -2.50 -0.81
C SER A 84 6.76 -1.55 -1.87
N GLY A 85 5.97 -1.13 -2.85
CA GLY A 85 6.38 -0.14 -3.85
C GLY A 85 6.67 1.22 -3.21
N SER A 86 5.85 1.63 -2.27
CA SER A 86 6.03 2.88 -1.53
C SER A 86 7.24 2.83 -0.60
N PHE A 87 7.53 1.67 -0.02
CA PHE A 87 8.77 1.43 0.73
C PHE A 87 10.00 1.66 -0.15
N GLY A 88 10.01 1.10 -1.36
CA GLY A 88 11.10 1.33 -2.32
C GLY A 88 11.25 2.81 -2.69
N TYR A 89 10.15 3.53 -2.87
CA TYR A 89 10.16 4.97 -3.10
C TYR A 89 10.79 5.73 -1.92
N GLY A 90 10.38 5.39 -0.69
CA GLY A 90 10.95 5.99 0.52
C GLY A 90 12.45 5.75 0.66
N MET A 91 12.94 4.58 0.25
CA MET A 91 14.38 4.26 0.27
C MET A 91 15.19 5.08 -0.74
N GLY A 92 14.60 5.45 -1.85
CA GLY A 92 15.29 6.12 -2.95
C GLY A 92 15.51 7.62 -2.78
N HIS A 93 15.05 8.20 -1.67
CA HIS A 93 15.16 9.63 -1.41
C HIS A 93 16.23 9.94 -0.39
N ASP A 94 17.00 11.01 -0.64
CA ASP A 94 17.92 11.56 0.34
C ASP A 94 17.15 12.43 1.35
N PHE A 95 17.42 12.24 2.61
CA PHE A 95 16.77 12.97 3.70
C PHE A 95 17.80 13.66 4.57
N ASP A 96 17.46 14.85 5.06
CA ASP A 96 18.27 15.52 6.06
C ASP A 96 18.17 14.83 7.44
N HIS A 97 19.06 15.21 8.35
CA HIS A 97 19.13 14.57 9.67
C HIS A 97 17.83 14.74 10.49
N ALA A 98 17.18 15.90 10.41
CA ALA A 98 15.93 16.14 11.13
C ALA A 98 14.79 15.27 10.60
N THR A 99 14.66 15.16 9.29
CA THR A 99 13.67 14.27 8.64
C THR A 99 13.93 12.81 8.97
N CYS A 100 15.19 12.39 9.00
CA CYS A 100 15.58 11.03 9.39
C CYS A 100 15.19 10.70 10.83
N THR A 101 15.45 11.58 11.76
CA THR A 101 15.09 11.40 13.18
C THR A 101 13.57 11.24 13.33
N GLN A 102 12.81 12.11 12.68
CA GLN A 102 11.34 12.07 12.71
C GLN A 102 10.81 10.78 12.09
N ALA A 103 11.35 10.35 10.96
CA ALA A 103 10.93 9.12 10.28
C ALA A 103 11.17 7.89 11.15
N ILE A 104 12.30 7.81 11.84
CA ILE A 104 12.62 6.71 12.75
C ILE A 104 11.66 6.71 13.95
N ASP A 105 11.40 7.86 14.56
CA ASP A 105 10.49 7.98 15.70
C ASP A 105 9.05 7.60 15.31
N ASP A 106 8.57 8.08 14.17
CA ASP A 106 7.24 7.76 13.65
C ASP A 106 7.12 6.26 13.35
N PHE A 107 8.17 5.66 12.78
CA PHE A 107 8.18 4.23 12.49
C PHE A 107 8.16 3.39 13.79
N LYS A 108 8.92 3.78 14.81
CA LYS A 108 8.90 3.12 16.13
C LYS A 108 7.51 3.18 16.76
N ALA A 109 6.82 4.31 16.63
CA ALA A 109 5.44 4.45 17.10
C ALA A 109 4.49 3.49 16.35
N LEU A 110 4.68 3.30 15.05
CA LEU A 110 3.92 2.33 14.26
C LEU A 110 4.21 0.88 14.67
N GLN A 111 5.46 0.55 14.95
CA GLN A 111 5.84 -0.78 15.46
C GLN A 111 5.09 -1.12 16.74
N VAL A 112 5.05 -0.20 17.70
CA VAL A 112 4.31 -0.38 18.94
C VAL A 112 2.82 -0.55 18.66
N LYS A 113 2.26 0.30 17.81
CA LYS A 113 0.82 0.30 17.52
C LYS A 113 0.34 -0.98 16.83
N TYR A 114 1.08 -1.46 15.83
CA TYR A 114 0.63 -2.55 14.97
C TYR A 114 1.31 -3.88 15.22
N LEU A 115 2.52 -3.89 15.77
CA LEU A 115 3.29 -5.11 16.06
C LEU A 115 3.43 -5.39 17.56
N GLY A 116 3.08 -4.43 18.42
CA GLY A 116 3.16 -4.58 19.88
C GLY A 116 4.58 -4.58 20.44
N ARG A 117 5.54 -4.02 19.70
CA ARG A 117 6.96 -4.12 20.11
C ARG A 117 7.82 -2.94 19.73
#